data_aab3b7c5ed306dc913685d6d7f8a224d
#
_entry.id   aab3b7c5ed306dc913685d6d7f8a224d
#
_cell.length_a   1.000
_cell.length_b   1.000
_cell.length_c   1.000
_cell.angle_alpha   90.00
_cell.angle_beta   90.00
_cell.angle_gamma   90.00
#
_symmetry.space_group_name_H-M   'P 1'
#
loop_
_entity.id
_entity.type
_entity.pdbx_description
1 polymer ?
#
loop_
_entity_poly.entity_id
_entity_poly.type
_entity_poly.pdbx_seq_one_letter_code
_entity_poly.pdbx_strand_id
1 'polypeptide(L)'
;MAGKFELKTGASGKYHFNLKAGNGQIILTSETYDSHEGAKSGIESVRKNAPDDGNYERKTSSKGDPYFVLKAGNGQTIGKSEMYSSESAMENGIESVKTNAPDAAIAETAG
;
A
#
# COMPACT_ATOMS: atom_id res chain seq x y z
N MET A 1 17.48 2.24 2.21
CA MET A 1 16.82 3.54 2.08
C MET A 1 15.31 3.34 2.16
N ALA A 2 14.63 4.14 2.97
CA ALA A 2 13.19 4.02 3.12
C ALA A 2 12.47 4.46 1.84
N GLY A 3 11.30 3.89 1.61
CA GLY A 3 10.47 4.30 0.49
C GLY A 3 9.71 5.58 0.79
N LYS A 4 8.65 5.82 0.04
CA LYS A 4 7.80 6.99 0.29
C LYS A 4 6.36 6.69 -0.06
N PHE A 5 5.45 7.41 0.62
CA PHE A 5 4.04 7.45 0.26
C PHE A 5 3.82 8.63 -0.67
N GLU A 6 3.26 8.37 -1.86
CA GLU A 6 2.85 9.44 -2.77
C GLU A 6 1.36 9.65 -2.61
N LEU A 7 0.98 10.80 -2.05
CA LEU A 7 -0.42 11.16 -1.88
C LEU A 7 -0.85 11.99 -3.07
N LYS A 8 -1.87 11.53 -3.77
CA LYS A 8 -2.32 12.15 -5.02
C LYS A 8 -3.78 12.55 -4.95
N THR A 9 -4.11 13.62 -5.66
CA THR A 9 -5.50 14.05 -5.84
C THR A 9 -5.94 13.65 -7.24
N GLY A 10 -7.03 12.90 -7.34
CA GLY A 10 -7.57 12.48 -8.62
C GLY A 10 -8.45 13.55 -9.25
N ALA A 11 -8.84 13.31 -10.51
CA ALA A 11 -9.63 14.25 -11.28
C ALA A 11 -11.01 14.55 -10.66
N SER A 12 -11.56 13.60 -9.91
CA SER A 12 -12.86 13.75 -9.26
C SER A 12 -12.78 14.44 -7.90
N GLY A 13 -11.59 14.90 -7.48
CA GLY A 13 -11.38 15.47 -6.16
C GLY A 13 -11.18 14.45 -5.07
N LYS A 14 -11.08 13.19 -5.42
CA LYS A 14 -10.80 12.13 -4.46
C LYS A 14 -9.31 11.95 -4.27
N TYR A 15 -8.93 11.32 -3.16
CA TYR A 15 -7.53 11.14 -2.79
C TYR A 15 -7.17 9.68 -2.73
N HIS A 16 -5.95 9.36 -3.13
CA HIS A 16 -5.39 8.03 -2.92
C HIS A 16 -3.88 8.16 -2.73
N PHE A 17 -3.24 7.09 -2.26
CA PHE A 17 -1.79 7.10 -2.13
C PHE A 17 -1.21 5.78 -2.63
N ASN A 18 0.04 5.86 -3.04
CA ASN A 18 0.84 4.68 -3.36
C ASN A 18 2.03 4.65 -2.42
N LEU A 19 2.42 3.45 -2.00
CA LEU A 19 3.68 3.27 -1.28
C LEU A 19 4.71 2.80 -2.28
N LYS A 20 5.82 3.53 -2.37
CA LYS A 20 6.93 3.15 -3.23
C LYS A 20 8.11 2.66 -2.40
N ALA A 21 8.79 1.63 -2.89
CA ALA A 21 10.02 1.17 -2.30
C ALA A 21 11.16 2.16 -2.61
N GLY A 22 12.31 1.95 -1.98
CA GLY A 22 13.46 2.82 -2.19
C GLY A 22 13.93 2.87 -3.64
N ASN A 23 13.61 1.85 -4.45
CA ASN A 23 13.95 1.83 -5.88
C ASN A 23 12.90 2.51 -6.77
N GLY A 24 11.88 3.14 -6.17
CA GLY A 24 10.84 3.85 -6.91
C GLY A 24 9.68 2.99 -7.39
N GLN A 25 9.70 1.71 -7.09
CA GLN A 25 8.65 0.79 -7.55
C GLN A 25 7.43 0.85 -6.61
N ILE A 26 6.23 0.91 -7.20
CA ILE A 26 4.99 0.90 -6.41
C ILE A 26 4.79 -0.50 -5.83
N ILE A 27 4.66 -0.57 -4.50
CA ILE A 27 4.47 -1.85 -3.81
C ILE A 27 3.11 -1.95 -3.12
N LEU A 28 2.37 -0.83 -2.99
CA LEU A 28 1.04 -0.85 -2.40
C LEU A 28 0.27 0.36 -2.92
N THR A 29 -1.01 0.14 -3.28
CA THR A 29 -1.92 1.20 -3.71
C THR A 29 -3.10 1.22 -2.75
N SER A 30 -3.47 2.41 -2.28
CA SER A 30 -4.54 2.55 -1.31
C SER A 30 -5.92 2.49 -1.97
N GLU A 31 -6.94 2.39 -1.12
CA GLU A 31 -8.31 2.69 -1.51
C GLU A 31 -8.46 4.18 -1.80
N THR A 32 -9.59 4.57 -2.37
CA THR A 32 -9.88 5.97 -2.67
C THR A 32 -10.54 6.61 -1.45
N TYR A 33 -10.10 7.80 -1.08
CA TYR A 33 -10.63 8.54 0.07
C TYR A 33 -11.33 9.81 -0.39
N ASP A 34 -12.36 10.22 0.35
CA ASP A 34 -13.12 11.42 0.02
C ASP A 34 -12.46 12.69 0.52
N SER A 35 -11.50 12.60 1.44
CA SER A 35 -10.84 13.76 2.01
C SER A 35 -9.35 13.54 2.13
N HIS A 36 -8.62 14.66 2.15
CA HIS A 36 -7.18 14.66 2.36
C HIS A 36 -6.83 14.03 3.71
N GLU A 37 -7.58 14.38 4.75
CA GLU A 37 -7.33 13.84 6.07
C GLU A 37 -7.61 12.34 6.13
N GLY A 38 -8.64 11.87 5.41
CA GLY A 38 -8.91 10.44 5.33
C GLY A 38 -7.74 9.68 4.71
N ALA A 39 -7.17 10.24 3.63
CA ALA A 39 -6.02 9.61 2.98
C ALA A 39 -4.80 9.61 3.89
N LYS A 40 -4.56 10.69 4.62
CA LYS A 40 -3.43 10.74 5.56
C LYS A 40 -3.63 9.74 6.70
N SER A 41 -4.85 9.60 7.18
CA SER A 41 -5.16 8.57 8.19
C SER A 41 -4.89 7.18 7.65
N GLY A 42 -5.20 6.96 6.36
CA GLY A 42 -4.89 5.69 5.71
C GLY A 42 -3.39 5.41 5.67
N ILE A 43 -2.58 6.43 5.39
CA ILE A 43 -1.13 6.29 5.41
C ILE A 43 -0.64 5.88 6.81
N GLU A 44 -1.15 6.53 7.85
CA GLU A 44 -0.77 6.17 9.22
C GLU A 44 -1.22 4.76 9.56
N SER A 45 -2.39 4.35 9.05
CA SER A 45 -2.86 2.98 9.23
C SER A 45 -1.90 1.97 8.57
N VAL A 46 -1.40 2.28 7.37
CA VAL A 46 -0.41 1.43 6.72
C VAL A 46 0.85 1.34 7.57
N ARG A 47 1.36 2.46 8.06
CA ARG A 47 2.56 2.47 8.90
C ARG A 47 2.38 1.59 10.14
N LYS A 48 1.23 1.69 10.76
CA LYS A 48 0.94 0.97 12.00
C LYS A 48 0.77 -0.52 11.77
N ASN A 49 0.11 -0.91 10.68
CA ASN A 49 -0.24 -2.31 10.45
C ASN A 49 0.77 -3.07 9.59
N ALA A 50 1.61 -2.38 8.83
CA ALA A 50 2.55 -3.02 7.92
C ALA A 50 3.53 -3.99 8.61
N PRO A 51 4.04 -3.71 9.83
CA PRO A 51 4.97 -4.64 10.43
C PRO A 51 4.38 -5.99 10.83
N ASP A 52 3.06 -6.10 10.94
CA ASP A 52 2.40 -7.31 11.42
C ASP A 52 2.00 -8.19 10.25
N ASP A 53 2.62 -9.36 10.12
CA ASP A 53 2.34 -10.30 9.03
C ASP A 53 0.89 -10.74 8.99
N GLY A 54 0.23 -10.81 10.15
CA GLY A 54 -1.17 -11.22 10.24
C GLY A 54 -2.14 -10.25 9.57
N ASN A 55 -1.70 -9.04 9.25
CA ASN A 55 -2.54 -8.06 8.59
C ASN A 55 -2.52 -8.19 7.06
N TYR A 56 -1.71 -9.08 6.51
CA TYR A 56 -1.65 -9.30 5.07
C TYR A 56 -2.53 -10.48 4.68
N GLU A 57 -3.36 -10.28 3.67
CA GLU A 57 -4.14 -11.37 3.10
C GLU A 57 -3.60 -11.68 1.71
N ARG A 58 -3.13 -12.91 1.54
CA ARG A 58 -2.55 -13.38 0.27
C ARG A 58 -3.67 -13.91 -0.60
N LYS A 59 -3.73 -13.44 -1.85
CA LYS A 59 -4.82 -13.77 -2.76
C LYS A 59 -4.28 -14.18 -4.13
N THR A 60 -5.15 -14.76 -4.94
CA THR A 60 -4.85 -15.11 -6.33
C THR A 60 -5.90 -14.46 -7.21
N SER A 61 -5.46 -13.77 -8.27
CA SER A 61 -6.40 -13.14 -9.20
C SER A 61 -7.11 -14.17 -10.05
N SER A 62 -8.13 -13.74 -10.79
CA SER A 62 -8.85 -14.63 -11.69
C SER A 62 -7.96 -15.21 -12.78
N LYS A 63 -6.84 -14.58 -13.07
CA LYS A 63 -5.86 -15.08 -14.04
C LYS A 63 -4.79 -15.96 -13.42
N GLY A 64 -4.85 -16.17 -12.11
CA GLY A 64 -3.87 -17.00 -11.42
C GLY A 64 -2.65 -16.25 -10.89
N ASP A 65 -2.64 -14.93 -10.96
CA ASP A 65 -1.49 -14.13 -10.46
C ASP A 65 -1.62 -13.88 -8.97
N PRO A 66 -0.57 -14.15 -8.18
CA PRO A 66 -0.64 -13.88 -6.75
C PRO A 66 -0.53 -12.39 -6.46
N TYR A 67 -1.23 -11.95 -5.42
CA TYR A 67 -1.15 -10.58 -4.92
C TYR A 67 -1.56 -10.59 -3.46
N PHE A 68 -1.42 -9.45 -2.79
CA PHE A 68 -1.83 -9.35 -1.39
C PHE A 68 -2.58 -8.04 -1.15
N VAL A 69 -3.37 -8.04 -0.08
CA VAL A 69 -3.95 -6.81 0.45
C VAL A 69 -3.46 -6.64 1.88
N LEU A 70 -3.34 -5.39 2.31
CA LEU A 70 -3.01 -5.05 3.69
C LEU A 70 -4.28 -4.59 4.38
N LYS A 71 -4.56 -5.16 5.54
CA LYS A 71 -5.76 -4.83 6.31
C LYS A 71 -5.40 -4.16 7.61
N ALA A 72 -6.28 -3.28 8.07
CA ALA A 72 -6.18 -2.71 9.41
C ALA A 72 -6.62 -3.75 10.44
N GLY A 73 -6.35 -3.46 11.71
CA GLY A 73 -6.72 -4.38 12.79
C GLY A 73 -8.21 -4.68 12.87
N ASN A 74 -9.06 -3.80 12.32
CA ASN A 74 -10.51 -4.03 12.29
C ASN A 74 -10.96 -4.85 11.07
N GLY A 75 -10.00 -5.36 10.27
CA GLY A 75 -10.32 -6.18 9.10
C GLY A 75 -10.57 -5.40 7.82
N GLN A 76 -10.50 -4.08 7.85
CA GLN A 76 -10.77 -3.25 6.69
C GLN A 76 -9.53 -3.16 5.79
N THR A 77 -9.74 -3.34 4.47
CA THR A 77 -8.64 -3.24 3.50
C THR A 77 -8.16 -1.81 3.39
N ILE A 78 -6.85 -1.59 3.56
CA ILE A 78 -6.25 -0.26 3.46
C ILE A 78 -5.33 -0.13 2.26
N GLY A 79 -4.93 -1.23 1.63
CA GLY A 79 -4.11 -1.17 0.43
C GLY A 79 -4.03 -2.51 -0.27
N LYS A 80 -3.63 -2.47 -1.54
CA LYS A 80 -3.55 -3.64 -2.40
C LYS A 80 -2.26 -3.58 -3.19
N SER A 81 -1.60 -4.75 -3.35
CA SER A 81 -0.37 -4.81 -4.12
C SER A 81 -0.63 -4.90 -5.62
N GLU A 82 0.44 -4.79 -6.40
CA GLU A 82 0.43 -5.15 -7.81
C GLU A 82 0.32 -6.67 -7.94
N MET A 83 0.03 -7.15 -9.16
CA MET A 83 0.03 -8.58 -9.43
C MET A 83 1.46 -9.06 -9.61
N TYR A 84 1.77 -10.21 -9.06
CA TYR A 84 3.12 -10.79 -9.13
C TYR A 84 3.12 -12.03 -10.00
N SER A 85 4.28 -12.36 -10.55
CA SER A 85 4.41 -13.53 -11.44
C SER A 85 4.58 -14.84 -10.66
N SER A 86 4.86 -14.75 -9.36
CA SER A 86 5.07 -15.93 -8.52
C SER A 86 4.76 -15.61 -7.07
N GLU A 87 4.51 -16.65 -6.28
CA GLU A 87 4.30 -16.47 -4.85
C GLU A 87 5.55 -15.92 -4.17
N SER A 88 6.72 -16.35 -4.63
CA SER A 88 7.97 -15.87 -4.08
C SER A 88 8.12 -14.36 -4.29
N ALA A 89 7.78 -13.87 -5.49
CA ALA A 89 7.82 -12.43 -5.76
C ALA A 89 6.81 -11.68 -4.90
N MET A 90 5.61 -12.25 -4.71
CA MET A 90 4.59 -11.65 -3.85
C MET A 90 5.08 -11.55 -2.40
N GLU A 91 5.71 -12.61 -1.88
CA GLU A 91 6.23 -12.59 -0.51
C GLU A 91 7.32 -11.54 -0.35
N ASN A 92 8.15 -11.36 -1.38
CA ASN A 92 9.14 -10.29 -1.37
C ASN A 92 8.47 -8.91 -1.34
N GLY A 93 7.33 -8.77 -2.02
CA GLY A 93 6.55 -7.54 -1.98
C GLY A 93 6.03 -7.24 -0.58
N ILE A 94 5.55 -8.26 0.12
CA ILE A 94 5.10 -8.12 1.51
C ILE A 94 6.26 -7.66 2.39
N GLU A 95 7.43 -8.29 2.26
CA GLU A 95 8.60 -7.88 3.04
C GLU A 95 9.01 -6.45 2.72
N SER A 96 8.87 -6.04 1.46
CA SER A 96 9.17 -4.67 1.05
C SER A 96 8.24 -3.67 1.75
N VAL A 97 6.95 -3.98 1.83
CA VAL A 97 5.99 -3.12 2.55
C VAL A 97 6.37 -3.04 4.03
N LYS A 98 6.66 -4.19 4.66
CA LYS A 98 7.05 -4.21 6.06
C LYS A 98 8.28 -3.35 6.34
N THR A 99 9.25 -3.38 5.43
CA THR A 99 10.51 -2.67 5.59
C THR A 99 10.36 -1.18 5.32
N ASN A 100 9.60 -0.82 4.27
CA ASN A 100 9.55 0.58 3.81
C ASN A 100 8.49 1.41 4.49
N ALA A 101 7.32 0.84 4.80
CA ALA A 101 6.19 1.62 5.27
C ALA A 101 6.43 2.38 6.57
N PRO A 102 7.03 1.76 7.62
CA PRO A 102 7.15 2.47 8.90
C PRO A 102 7.95 3.77 8.83
N ASP A 103 8.95 3.83 7.96
CA ASP A 103 9.85 4.98 7.85
C ASP A 103 9.62 5.82 6.59
N ALA A 104 8.64 5.46 5.77
CA ALA A 104 8.42 6.15 4.51
C ALA A 104 7.94 7.58 4.74
N ALA A 105 8.53 8.52 4.02
CA ALA A 105 8.10 9.92 4.05
C ALA A 105 6.84 10.08 3.20
N ILE A 106 6.09 11.15 3.46
CA ILE A 106 4.90 11.46 2.67
C ILE A 106 5.27 12.54 1.66
N ALA A 107 5.02 12.26 0.38
CA ALA A 107 5.18 13.25 -0.70
C ALA A 107 3.80 13.49 -1.30
N GLU A 108 3.37 14.75 -1.36
CA GLU A 108 2.06 15.10 -1.91
C GLU A 108 2.24 15.65 -3.32
N THR A 109 1.46 15.12 -4.25
CA THR A 109 1.50 15.58 -5.63
C THR A 109 0.07 15.80 -6.12
N ALA A 110 -0.10 16.81 -6.99
CA ALA A 110 -1.37 17.00 -7.69
C ALA A 110 -1.45 15.95 -8.80
N GLY A 111 -2.52 15.19 -8.79
CA GLY A 111 -2.67 14.08 -9.69
C GLY A 111 -2.96 14.41 -11.13
#